data_53e02b3fddafe29091c3965a2b51f317
#
_entry.id   53e02b3fddafe29091c3965a2b51f317
#
_cell.length_a   1.000
_cell.length_b   1.000
_cell.length_c   1.000
_cell.angle_alpha   90.00
_cell.angle_beta   90.00
_cell.angle_gamma   90.00
#
_symmetry.space_group_name_H-M   'P 1'
#
loop_
_entity.id
_entity.type
_entity.pdbx_description
1 polymer ?
#
loop_
_entity_poly.entity_id
_entity_poly.type
_entity_poly.pdbx_seq_one_letter_code
_entity_poly.pdbx_strand_id
1 'polypeptide(L)'
;MEAAVDRLLAARRAGGKVVIFGDYDADGVTATAILLDVLSDLGWDVSHYIPNRFHEGYGLSEAALREIAASNPAVVVTVDCGIRSLSEVAWAQARGLDVIITDHHQPGEELPPALAVINPRRRDETYPFTDLAGSGVAYKLAQAVCRAVGRADPAHALDLVALGTIADLAPLVGENRDLVASGLIRTNQEPRPGIAALVAAAGLRAGAVTSSAIGFALGPRLNAAGRLQSADLALSLLRASTASEAEPYARTLDELNRERQRLTQETLEQARAMIVAEGELPPVLIAGSPEFPEGVVGLAAARLVEEFHRPAIVATIGEAVIHGSARSIREFQITEALDACREFLLRYGGHAMAAGFAMEKERWPAFQEALQDRARSAFADGMPAAVLQVDAIAGPDDLREDLMRFLEGLEPCGNGNPRPMFLLRDAEVVHSRRVGADGRHLKLTVRAGRRIWDAIAFRQGGEGGVGKRLDLALYLERNEYMGVPTLQLNVVDMRPSAGPLI
;
A
#
# COMPACT_ATOMS: atom_id res chain seq x y z
N MET A 1 0.40 -5.92 -26.07
CA MET A 1 -0.78 -5.03 -26.16
C MET A 1 -1.69 -5.39 -27.33
N GLU A 2 -1.21 -5.36 -28.58
CA GLU A 2 -2.03 -5.60 -29.81
C GLU A 2 -2.80 -6.92 -29.75
N ALA A 3 -2.14 -8.05 -29.49
CA ALA A 3 -2.81 -9.35 -29.39
C ALA A 3 -3.94 -9.40 -28.34
N ALA A 4 -3.78 -8.68 -27.21
CA ALA A 4 -4.83 -8.57 -26.20
C ALA A 4 -6.04 -7.80 -26.73
N VAL A 5 -5.82 -6.66 -27.37
CA VAL A 5 -6.87 -5.84 -27.96
C VAL A 5 -7.62 -6.61 -29.06
N ASP A 6 -6.90 -7.27 -29.97
CA ASP A 6 -7.49 -8.06 -31.04
C ASP A 6 -8.37 -9.19 -30.50
N ARG A 7 -7.90 -9.88 -29.44
CA ARG A 7 -8.68 -10.93 -28.80
C ARG A 7 -9.94 -10.42 -28.12
N LEU A 8 -9.85 -9.29 -27.41
CA LEU A 8 -11.01 -8.63 -26.81
C LEU A 8 -12.03 -8.22 -27.88
N LEU A 9 -11.57 -7.60 -28.98
CA LEU A 9 -12.44 -7.24 -30.09
C LEU A 9 -13.09 -8.46 -30.75
N ALA A 10 -12.37 -9.58 -30.88
CA ALA A 10 -12.94 -10.83 -31.38
C ALA A 10 -14.01 -11.38 -30.43
N ALA A 11 -13.76 -11.38 -29.12
CA ALA A 11 -14.75 -11.78 -28.12
C ALA A 11 -16.04 -10.94 -28.23
N ARG A 12 -15.92 -9.59 -28.33
CA ARG A 12 -17.06 -8.70 -28.52
C ARG A 12 -17.87 -9.03 -29.77
N ARG A 13 -17.17 -9.18 -30.92
CA ARG A 13 -17.86 -9.51 -32.18
C ARG A 13 -18.63 -10.82 -32.12
N ALA A 14 -18.14 -11.79 -31.37
CA ALA A 14 -18.76 -13.09 -31.16
C ALA A 14 -19.83 -13.08 -30.03
N GLY A 15 -20.04 -12.00 -29.33
CA GLY A 15 -20.90 -11.95 -28.13
C GLY A 15 -20.37 -12.81 -26.97
N GLY A 16 -19.07 -13.05 -26.94
CA GLY A 16 -18.44 -13.89 -25.93
C GLY A 16 -18.15 -13.12 -24.64
N LYS A 17 -18.37 -13.78 -23.51
CA LYS A 17 -18.16 -13.24 -22.17
C LYS A 17 -16.67 -13.04 -21.85
N VAL A 18 -16.32 -11.92 -21.26
CA VAL A 18 -15.00 -11.63 -20.72
C VAL A 18 -15.06 -11.71 -19.19
N VAL A 19 -14.12 -12.40 -18.57
CA VAL A 19 -13.99 -12.46 -17.11
C VAL A 19 -12.72 -11.72 -16.70
N ILE A 20 -12.85 -10.71 -15.82
CA ILE A 20 -11.71 -10.01 -15.21
C ILE A 20 -11.39 -10.72 -13.90
N PHE A 21 -10.18 -11.28 -13.83
CA PHE A 21 -9.66 -11.89 -12.61
C PHE A 21 -8.78 -10.88 -11.89
N GLY A 22 -9.24 -10.35 -10.76
CA GLY A 22 -8.55 -9.32 -9.98
C GLY A 22 -7.82 -9.85 -8.76
N ASP A 23 -6.96 -9.00 -8.16
CA ASP A 23 -6.48 -9.21 -6.80
C ASP A 23 -7.40 -8.53 -5.78
N TYR A 24 -7.25 -8.92 -4.51
CA TYR A 24 -8.12 -8.51 -3.38
C TYR A 24 -7.69 -7.20 -2.71
N ASP A 25 -6.57 -6.61 -3.07
CA ASP A 25 -6.13 -5.32 -2.53
C ASP A 25 -6.66 -4.12 -3.34
N ALA A 26 -6.34 -2.90 -2.89
CA ALA A 26 -6.88 -1.69 -3.51
C ALA A 26 -6.41 -1.50 -4.95
N ASP A 27 -5.20 -1.95 -5.33
CA ASP A 27 -4.71 -1.85 -6.70
C ASP A 27 -5.45 -2.86 -7.61
N GLY A 28 -5.53 -4.12 -7.20
CA GLY A 28 -6.29 -5.14 -7.93
C GLY A 28 -7.78 -4.81 -8.06
N VAL A 29 -8.41 -4.31 -6.99
CA VAL A 29 -9.82 -3.89 -7.01
C VAL A 29 -10.05 -2.70 -7.95
N THR A 30 -9.17 -1.67 -7.92
CA THR A 30 -9.28 -0.51 -8.82
C THR A 30 -8.99 -0.90 -10.26
N ALA A 31 -7.99 -1.77 -10.52
CA ALA A 31 -7.69 -2.32 -11.84
C ALA A 31 -8.89 -3.12 -12.40
N THR A 32 -9.54 -3.93 -11.56
CA THR A 32 -10.77 -4.65 -11.89
C THR A 32 -11.90 -3.69 -12.26
N ALA A 33 -12.13 -2.66 -11.43
CA ALA A 33 -13.16 -1.66 -11.68
C ALA A 33 -12.94 -0.90 -13.00
N ILE A 34 -11.69 -0.52 -13.32
CA ILE A 34 -11.31 0.16 -14.55
C ILE A 34 -11.74 -0.67 -15.78
N LEU A 35 -11.36 -1.95 -15.83
CA LEU A 35 -11.70 -2.78 -16.98
C LEU A 35 -13.18 -3.13 -17.04
N LEU A 36 -13.82 -3.39 -15.91
CA LEU A 36 -15.27 -3.62 -15.87
C LEU A 36 -16.06 -2.42 -16.39
N ASP A 37 -15.74 -1.21 -15.91
CA ASP A 37 -16.46 0.02 -16.31
C ASP A 37 -16.25 0.29 -17.80
N VAL A 38 -14.98 0.33 -18.26
CA VAL A 38 -14.67 0.67 -19.66
C VAL A 38 -15.21 -0.36 -20.63
N LEU A 39 -15.06 -1.66 -20.35
CA LEU A 39 -15.56 -2.71 -21.26
C LEU A 39 -17.10 -2.76 -21.27
N SER A 40 -17.76 -2.58 -20.11
CA SER A 40 -19.23 -2.50 -20.04
C SER A 40 -19.75 -1.32 -20.84
N ASP A 41 -19.17 -0.12 -20.66
CA ASP A 41 -19.57 1.11 -21.36
C ASP A 41 -19.40 0.98 -22.89
N LEU A 42 -18.45 0.20 -23.33
CA LEU A 42 -18.21 -0.11 -24.73
C LEU A 42 -19.03 -1.32 -25.25
N GLY A 43 -19.86 -1.95 -24.41
CA GLY A 43 -20.81 -2.99 -24.76
C GLY A 43 -20.23 -4.42 -24.83
N TRP A 44 -19.20 -4.71 -24.03
CA TRP A 44 -18.80 -6.10 -23.77
C TRP A 44 -19.70 -6.74 -22.69
N ASP A 45 -19.97 -8.04 -22.83
CA ASP A 45 -20.45 -8.88 -21.71
C ASP A 45 -19.24 -9.18 -20.81
N VAL A 46 -19.17 -8.52 -19.64
CA VAL A 46 -18.04 -8.60 -18.74
C VAL A 46 -18.47 -8.90 -17.31
N SER A 47 -17.75 -9.78 -16.66
CA SER A 47 -17.91 -10.09 -15.22
C SER A 47 -16.54 -10.15 -14.56
N HIS A 48 -16.52 -10.31 -13.23
CA HIS A 48 -15.29 -10.39 -12.47
C HIS A 48 -15.23 -11.65 -11.61
N TYR A 49 -14.02 -11.95 -11.16
CA TYR A 49 -13.69 -12.90 -10.12
C TYR A 49 -12.56 -12.33 -9.27
N ILE A 50 -12.75 -12.19 -7.97
CA ILE A 50 -11.71 -11.78 -7.03
C ILE A 50 -11.54 -12.92 -6.02
N PRO A 51 -10.34 -13.53 -5.91
CA PRO A 51 -10.12 -14.66 -5.03
C PRO A 51 -10.26 -14.26 -3.55
N ASN A 52 -10.75 -15.20 -2.74
CA ASN A 52 -10.77 -15.00 -1.30
C ASN A 52 -9.39 -15.32 -0.72
N ARG A 53 -8.75 -14.31 -0.11
CA ARG A 53 -7.41 -14.41 0.47
C ARG A 53 -7.23 -15.57 1.45
N PHE A 54 -8.25 -15.89 2.24
CA PHE A 54 -8.16 -16.88 3.30
C PHE A 54 -8.33 -18.33 2.79
N HIS A 55 -9.06 -18.52 1.70
CA HIS A 55 -9.37 -19.84 1.17
C HIS A 55 -8.56 -20.18 -0.07
N GLU A 56 -8.27 -19.19 -0.91
CA GLU A 56 -7.64 -19.37 -2.21
C GLU A 56 -6.19 -18.85 -2.25
N GLY A 57 -5.84 -17.92 -1.37
CA GLY A 57 -4.51 -17.31 -1.33
C GLY A 57 -4.37 -16.15 -2.33
N TYR A 58 -3.14 -15.89 -2.76
CA TYR A 58 -2.79 -14.83 -3.70
C TYR A 58 -2.65 -15.37 -5.12
N GLY A 59 -3.19 -14.60 -6.07
CA GLY A 59 -2.98 -14.83 -7.49
C GLY A 59 -3.89 -15.91 -8.12
N LEU A 60 -3.60 -16.23 -9.37
CA LEU A 60 -4.38 -17.18 -10.14
C LEU A 60 -4.20 -18.59 -9.60
N SER A 61 -5.30 -19.31 -9.40
CA SER A 61 -5.30 -20.71 -8.98
C SER A 61 -6.05 -21.61 -9.98
N GLU A 62 -5.68 -22.88 -10.05
CA GLU A 62 -6.40 -23.84 -10.90
C GLU A 62 -7.86 -23.99 -10.45
N ALA A 63 -8.15 -23.91 -9.15
CA ALA A 63 -9.51 -23.98 -8.62
C ALA A 63 -10.37 -22.82 -9.12
N ALA A 64 -9.87 -21.59 -9.02
CA ALA A 64 -10.54 -20.41 -9.55
C ALA A 64 -10.75 -20.48 -11.07
N LEU A 65 -9.74 -20.93 -11.81
CA LEU A 65 -9.87 -21.12 -13.27
C LEU A 65 -10.91 -22.18 -13.64
N ARG A 66 -11.07 -23.25 -12.87
CA ARG A 66 -12.12 -24.26 -13.05
C ARG A 66 -13.52 -23.67 -12.84
N GLU A 67 -13.68 -22.85 -11.82
CA GLU A 67 -14.94 -22.15 -11.54
C GLU A 67 -15.28 -21.17 -12.66
N ILE A 68 -14.32 -20.35 -13.08
CA ILE A 68 -14.46 -19.41 -14.19
C ILE A 68 -14.81 -20.14 -15.48
N ALA A 69 -14.12 -21.24 -15.80
CA ALA A 69 -14.35 -22.04 -17.01
C ALA A 69 -15.77 -22.62 -17.08
N ALA A 70 -16.42 -22.88 -15.93
CA ALA A 70 -17.81 -23.36 -15.89
C ALA A 70 -18.81 -22.33 -16.49
N SER A 71 -18.45 -21.04 -16.51
CA SER A 71 -19.24 -19.99 -17.17
C SER A 71 -18.97 -19.85 -18.66
N ASN A 72 -18.09 -20.70 -19.23
CA ASN A 72 -17.67 -20.72 -20.63
C ASN A 72 -17.26 -19.32 -21.18
N PRO A 73 -16.31 -18.64 -20.55
CA PRO A 73 -15.87 -17.32 -21.01
C PRO A 73 -15.09 -17.44 -22.32
N ALA A 74 -15.17 -16.41 -23.17
CA ALA A 74 -14.37 -16.28 -24.37
C ALA A 74 -12.90 -15.97 -24.01
N VAL A 75 -12.66 -15.23 -22.93
CA VAL A 75 -11.31 -14.85 -22.48
C VAL A 75 -11.34 -14.46 -21.01
N VAL A 76 -10.27 -14.80 -20.29
CA VAL A 76 -9.97 -14.31 -18.94
C VAL A 76 -8.88 -13.25 -19.02
N VAL A 77 -9.09 -12.11 -18.38
CA VAL A 77 -8.08 -11.04 -18.26
C VAL A 77 -7.70 -10.95 -16.79
N THR A 78 -6.45 -11.25 -16.45
CA THR A 78 -5.98 -11.01 -15.09
C THR A 78 -5.55 -9.55 -14.94
N VAL A 79 -5.78 -8.98 -13.78
CA VAL A 79 -5.29 -7.64 -13.41
C VAL A 79 -4.54 -7.71 -12.08
N ASP A 80 -3.38 -7.08 -12.03
CA ASP A 80 -2.53 -7.00 -10.84
C ASP A 80 -2.03 -8.37 -10.33
N CYS A 81 -2.07 -9.39 -11.16
CA CYS A 81 -1.60 -10.73 -10.86
C CYS A 81 -1.37 -11.56 -12.12
N GLY A 82 -0.78 -12.74 -11.93
CA GLY A 82 -0.69 -13.76 -12.97
C GLY A 82 0.68 -13.91 -13.63
N ILE A 83 1.61 -12.96 -13.50
CA ILE A 83 2.91 -12.98 -14.19
C ILE A 83 3.79 -14.20 -13.81
N ARG A 84 3.50 -14.88 -12.69
CA ARG A 84 4.21 -16.08 -12.23
C ARG A 84 3.38 -17.35 -12.28
N SER A 85 2.15 -17.29 -12.79
CA SER A 85 1.19 -18.40 -12.81
C SER A 85 1.40 -19.33 -14.03
N LEU A 86 2.57 -19.96 -14.13
CA LEU A 86 2.98 -20.81 -15.24
C LEU A 86 2.07 -22.02 -15.41
N SER A 87 1.86 -22.80 -14.35
CA SER A 87 1.08 -24.02 -14.33
C SER A 87 -0.41 -23.77 -14.56
N GLU A 88 -0.94 -22.71 -13.93
CA GLU A 88 -2.34 -22.33 -14.00
C GLU A 88 -2.72 -21.89 -15.42
N VAL A 89 -1.88 -21.07 -16.04
CA VAL A 89 -2.10 -20.61 -17.42
C VAL A 89 -1.92 -21.76 -18.42
N ALA A 90 -0.95 -22.66 -18.22
CA ALA A 90 -0.78 -23.86 -19.04
C ALA A 90 -2.02 -24.79 -18.93
N TRP A 91 -2.58 -24.91 -17.71
CA TRP A 91 -3.82 -25.63 -17.49
C TRP A 91 -5.01 -25.05 -18.28
N ALA A 92 -5.14 -23.70 -18.27
CA ALA A 92 -6.17 -22.98 -19.02
C ALA A 92 -5.99 -23.17 -20.52
N GLN A 93 -4.77 -22.97 -21.03
CA GLN A 93 -4.43 -23.14 -22.46
C GLN A 93 -4.76 -24.56 -22.97
N ALA A 94 -4.41 -25.59 -22.20
CA ALA A 94 -4.70 -26.97 -22.55
C ALA A 94 -6.21 -27.27 -22.69
N ARG A 95 -7.07 -26.37 -22.21
CA ARG A 95 -8.55 -26.49 -22.29
C ARG A 95 -9.17 -25.47 -23.25
N GLY A 96 -8.34 -24.76 -24.01
CA GLY A 96 -8.80 -23.76 -24.97
C GLY A 96 -9.34 -22.48 -24.32
N LEU A 97 -9.01 -22.22 -23.05
CA LEU A 97 -9.36 -21.01 -22.38
C LEU A 97 -8.24 -19.98 -22.58
N ASP A 98 -8.53 -18.93 -23.32
CA ASP A 98 -7.60 -17.85 -23.56
C ASP A 98 -7.43 -16.99 -22.29
N VAL A 99 -6.16 -16.73 -21.94
CA VAL A 99 -5.78 -15.87 -20.82
C VAL A 99 -4.97 -14.69 -21.34
N ILE A 100 -5.33 -13.48 -20.91
CA ILE A 100 -4.56 -12.25 -21.07
C ILE A 100 -4.09 -11.85 -19.68
N ILE A 101 -2.79 -11.70 -19.50
CA ILE A 101 -2.21 -11.24 -18.23
C ILE A 101 -1.94 -9.76 -18.31
N THR A 102 -2.46 -8.98 -17.34
CA THR A 102 -2.00 -7.60 -17.05
C THR A 102 -1.48 -7.56 -15.63
N ASP A 103 -0.21 -7.27 -15.47
CA ASP A 103 0.47 -7.32 -14.17
C ASP A 103 1.65 -6.33 -14.17
N HIS A 104 2.11 -5.96 -12.99
CA HIS A 104 3.27 -5.08 -12.81
C HIS A 104 4.33 -5.70 -11.89
N HIS A 105 4.03 -6.85 -11.30
CA HIS A 105 4.98 -7.56 -10.45
C HIS A 105 6.19 -8.06 -11.24
N GLN A 106 7.27 -8.34 -10.53
CA GLN A 106 8.51 -8.83 -11.13
C GLN A 106 8.29 -10.19 -11.81
N PRO A 107 8.54 -10.31 -13.12
CA PRO A 107 8.46 -11.59 -13.82
C PRO A 107 9.40 -12.65 -13.25
N GLY A 108 9.04 -13.91 -13.42
CA GLY A 108 9.94 -15.05 -13.22
C GLY A 108 10.97 -15.18 -14.35
N GLU A 109 11.73 -16.28 -14.34
CA GLU A 109 12.66 -16.61 -15.44
C GLU A 109 11.90 -16.91 -16.74
N GLU A 110 10.77 -17.60 -16.61
CA GLU A 110 9.86 -17.94 -17.71
C GLU A 110 8.55 -17.17 -17.56
N LEU A 111 7.95 -16.82 -18.70
CA LEU A 111 6.63 -16.18 -18.72
C LEU A 111 5.53 -17.25 -18.87
N PRO A 112 4.35 -17.04 -18.25
CA PRO A 112 3.20 -17.93 -18.46
C PRO A 112 2.80 -17.99 -19.95
N PRO A 113 2.36 -19.17 -20.46
CA PRO A 113 1.97 -19.37 -21.85
C PRO A 113 0.57 -18.77 -22.13
N ALA A 114 0.36 -17.52 -21.74
CA ALA A 114 -0.85 -16.78 -21.99
C ALA A 114 -0.91 -16.29 -23.44
N LEU A 115 -2.12 -16.02 -23.95
CA LEU A 115 -2.33 -15.42 -25.27
C LEU A 115 -1.62 -14.07 -25.40
N ALA A 116 -1.64 -13.28 -24.32
CA ALA A 116 -0.88 -12.03 -24.22
C ALA A 116 -0.45 -11.80 -22.78
N VAL A 117 0.78 -11.28 -22.61
CA VAL A 117 1.32 -10.87 -21.31
C VAL A 117 1.68 -9.40 -21.41
N ILE A 118 0.95 -8.55 -20.68
CA ILE A 118 1.16 -7.11 -20.60
C ILE A 118 1.75 -6.83 -19.20
N ASN A 119 3.06 -6.59 -19.17
CA ASN A 119 3.77 -6.26 -17.95
C ASN A 119 4.98 -5.40 -18.32
N PRO A 120 5.07 -4.16 -17.82
CA PRO A 120 6.14 -3.22 -18.19
C PRO A 120 7.53 -3.63 -17.70
N ARG A 121 7.63 -4.62 -16.78
CA ARG A 121 8.89 -5.14 -16.23
C ARG A 121 9.43 -6.37 -16.96
N ARG A 122 8.81 -6.78 -18.06
CA ARG A 122 9.34 -7.86 -18.88
C ARG A 122 10.68 -7.46 -19.51
N ARG A 123 11.60 -8.41 -19.63
CA ARG A 123 12.94 -8.17 -20.19
C ARG A 123 12.91 -7.75 -21.68
N ASP A 124 11.89 -8.20 -22.40
CA ASP A 124 11.69 -7.93 -23.84
C ASP A 124 10.70 -6.78 -24.09
N GLU A 125 10.26 -6.07 -23.04
CA GLU A 125 9.34 -4.96 -23.16
C GLU A 125 10.08 -3.67 -23.59
N THR A 126 9.44 -2.88 -24.43
CA THR A 126 9.97 -1.61 -24.93
C THR A 126 9.23 -0.39 -24.38
N TYR A 127 8.25 -0.62 -23.52
CA TYR A 127 7.52 0.47 -22.88
C TYR A 127 8.47 1.29 -21.99
N PRO A 128 8.52 2.63 -22.14
CA PRO A 128 9.58 3.44 -21.55
C PRO A 128 9.47 3.60 -20.01
N PHE A 129 8.33 3.26 -19.41
CA PHE A 129 8.09 3.40 -17.98
C PHE A 129 7.69 2.07 -17.34
N THR A 130 8.57 1.53 -16.53
CA THR A 130 8.46 0.15 -15.98
C THR A 130 7.73 0.06 -14.65
N ASP A 131 7.48 1.18 -13.97
CA ASP A 131 6.98 1.21 -12.60
C ASP A 131 5.48 1.53 -12.48
N LEU A 132 4.71 1.29 -13.54
CA LEU A 132 3.24 1.38 -13.46
C LEU A 132 2.72 0.43 -12.39
N ALA A 133 1.71 0.86 -11.61
CA ALA A 133 0.89 0.00 -10.77
C ALA A 133 -0.04 -0.89 -11.60
N GLY A 134 -0.65 -1.91 -11.02
CA GLY A 134 -1.61 -2.79 -11.70
C GLY A 134 -2.79 -2.03 -12.30
N SER A 135 -3.34 -1.06 -11.57
CA SER A 135 -4.38 -0.11 -12.07
C SER A 135 -3.89 0.72 -13.24
N GLY A 136 -2.62 1.14 -13.24
CA GLY A 136 -1.98 1.83 -14.37
C GLY A 136 -1.89 0.94 -15.61
N VAL A 137 -1.48 -0.32 -15.46
CA VAL A 137 -1.41 -1.29 -16.56
C VAL A 137 -2.81 -1.60 -17.11
N ALA A 138 -3.80 -1.80 -16.23
CA ALA A 138 -5.20 -1.99 -16.62
C ALA A 138 -5.74 -0.78 -17.40
N TYR A 139 -5.41 0.43 -16.95
CA TYR A 139 -5.76 1.68 -17.65
C TYR A 139 -5.15 1.76 -19.05
N LYS A 140 -3.89 1.32 -19.22
CA LYS A 140 -3.25 1.27 -20.56
C LYS A 140 -3.96 0.31 -21.50
N LEU A 141 -4.40 -0.86 -21.01
CA LEU A 141 -5.22 -1.76 -21.80
C LEU A 141 -6.56 -1.11 -22.17
N ALA A 142 -7.21 -0.46 -21.20
CA ALA A 142 -8.46 0.27 -21.44
C ALA A 142 -8.31 1.38 -22.49
N GLN A 143 -7.22 2.17 -22.44
CA GLN A 143 -6.88 3.16 -23.46
C GLN A 143 -6.72 2.51 -24.85
N ALA A 144 -5.98 1.41 -24.94
CA ALA A 144 -5.75 0.73 -26.20
C ALA A 144 -7.05 0.20 -26.81
N VAL A 145 -7.95 -0.36 -25.98
CA VAL A 145 -9.28 -0.82 -26.40
C VAL A 145 -10.16 0.35 -26.88
N CYS A 146 -10.21 1.45 -26.12
CA CYS A 146 -10.94 2.67 -26.51
C CYS A 146 -10.49 3.19 -27.88
N ARG A 147 -9.18 3.32 -28.09
CA ARG A 147 -8.61 3.78 -29.35
C ARG A 147 -8.93 2.85 -30.52
N ALA A 148 -8.86 1.52 -30.30
CA ALA A 148 -9.18 0.53 -31.31
C ALA A 148 -10.66 0.55 -31.76
N VAL A 149 -11.58 1.04 -30.91
CA VAL A 149 -12.99 1.24 -31.27
C VAL A 149 -13.33 2.69 -31.63
N GLY A 150 -12.33 3.55 -31.81
CA GLY A 150 -12.52 4.94 -32.20
C GLY A 150 -13.11 5.84 -31.10
N ARG A 151 -12.87 5.50 -29.85
CA ARG A 151 -13.29 6.29 -28.66
C ARG A 151 -12.09 7.02 -28.06
N ALA A 152 -12.38 8.13 -27.39
CA ALA A 152 -11.40 8.85 -26.58
C ALA A 152 -10.91 8.00 -25.39
N ASP A 153 -9.74 8.32 -24.88
CA ASP A 153 -9.18 7.69 -23.69
C ASP A 153 -10.15 7.82 -22.50
N PRO A 154 -10.26 6.79 -21.63
CA PRO A 154 -11.26 6.74 -20.57
C PRO A 154 -10.84 7.61 -19.36
N ALA A 155 -10.81 8.94 -19.53
CA ALA A 155 -10.40 9.88 -18.48
C ALA A 155 -11.22 9.75 -17.18
N HIS A 156 -12.44 9.22 -17.26
CA HIS A 156 -13.30 8.98 -16.10
C HIS A 156 -12.73 7.90 -15.15
N ALA A 157 -11.79 7.08 -15.60
CA ALA A 157 -11.15 6.04 -14.79
C ALA A 157 -9.87 6.50 -14.07
N LEU A 158 -9.41 7.74 -14.30
CA LEU A 158 -8.16 8.24 -13.71
C LEU A 158 -8.22 8.36 -12.17
N ASP A 159 -9.39 8.57 -11.60
CA ASP A 159 -9.59 8.56 -10.15
C ASP A 159 -9.28 7.18 -9.55
N LEU A 160 -9.66 6.09 -10.22
CA LEU A 160 -9.30 4.72 -9.83
C LEU A 160 -7.81 4.46 -9.98
N VAL A 161 -7.19 4.95 -11.06
CA VAL A 161 -5.73 4.83 -11.26
C VAL A 161 -4.99 5.52 -10.13
N ALA A 162 -5.42 6.72 -9.71
CA ALA A 162 -4.79 7.41 -8.59
C ALA A 162 -4.95 6.64 -7.27
N LEU A 163 -6.13 6.05 -7.01
CA LEU A 163 -6.37 5.23 -5.81
C LEU A 163 -5.45 4.00 -5.78
N GLY A 164 -5.41 3.21 -6.86
CA GLY A 164 -4.60 2.00 -6.93
C GLY A 164 -3.11 2.32 -6.84
N THR A 165 -2.63 3.22 -7.69
CA THR A 165 -1.19 3.59 -7.74
C THR A 165 -0.65 4.06 -6.39
N ILE A 166 -1.42 4.88 -5.66
CA ILE A 166 -1.00 5.36 -4.33
C ILE A 166 -1.11 4.25 -3.28
N ALA A 167 -2.17 3.43 -3.32
CA ALA A 167 -2.40 2.38 -2.35
C ALA A 167 -1.38 1.24 -2.45
N ASP A 168 -0.90 0.95 -3.65
CA ASP A 168 0.18 0.00 -3.93
C ASP A 168 1.58 0.54 -3.60
N LEU A 169 1.69 1.81 -3.25
CA LEU A 169 2.98 2.49 -3.03
C LEU A 169 3.88 2.50 -4.27
N ALA A 170 3.31 2.47 -5.48
CA ALA A 170 4.07 2.62 -6.71
C ALA A 170 4.78 3.99 -6.74
N PRO A 171 6.00 4.08 -7.32
CA PRO A 171 6.75 5.34 -7.32
C PRO A 171 5.99 6.47 -8.02
N LEU A 172 5.79 7.59 -7.32
CA LEU A 172 5.11 8.79 -7.87
C LEU A 172 6.07 9.66 -8.68
N VAL A 173 6.66 9.05 -9.71
CA VAL A 173 7.55 9.67 -10.69
C VAL A 173 7.06 9.39 -12.11
N GLY A 174 7.54 10.13 -13.10
CA GLY A 174 7.21 9.92 -14.50
C GLY A 174 5.70 9.76 -14.71
N GLU A 175 5.31 8.72 -15.45
CA GLU A 175 3.91 8.50 -15.83
C GLU A 175 2.96 8.26 -14.65
N ASN A 176 3.40 7.55 -13.61
CA ASN A 176 2.57 7.39 -12.40
C ASN A 176 2.20 8.74 -11.79
N ARG A 177 3.16 9.67 -11.72
CA ARG A 177 2.91 11.01 -11.20
C ARG A 177 1.87 11.77 -12.03
N ASP A 178 1.97 11.71 -13.35
CA ASP A 178 1.05 12.40 -14.27
C ASP A 178 -0.37 11.80 -14.17
N LEU A 179 -0.48 10.48 -14.13
CA LEU A 179 -1.76 9.76 -13.97
C LEU A 179 -2.40 10.08 -12.62
N VAL A 180 -1.62 10.05 -11.55
CA VAL A 180 -2.10 10.35 -10.19
C VAL A 180 -2.50 11.82 -10.07
N ALA A 181 -1.73 12.75 -10.61
CA ALA A 181 -2.09 14.18 -10.61
C ALA A 181 -3.44 14.42 -11.31
N SER A 182 -3.62 13.81 -12.48
CA SER A 182 -4.88 13.88 -13.23
C SER A 182 -6.04 13.22 -12.47
N GLY A 183 -5.79 12.08 -11.84
CA GLY A 183 -6.78 11.36 -11.03
C GLY A 183 -7.18 12.13 -9.77
N LEU A 184 -6.24 12.80 -9.09
CA LEU A 184 -6.55 13.67 -7.94
C LEU A 184 -7.39 14.88 -8.34
N ILE A 185 -7.11 15.50 -9.48
CA ILE A 185 -7.94 16.58 -10.02
C ILE A 185 -9.37 16.09 -10.20
N ARG A 186 -9.55 14.92 -10.83
CA ARG A 186 -10.88 14.34 -11.03
C ARG A 186 -11.56 13.98 -9.71
N THR A 187 -10.85 13.32 -8.79
CA THR A 187 -11.36 12.97 -7.44
C THR A 187 -11.89 14.20 -6.71
N ASN A 188 -11.27 15.35 -6.89
CA ASN A 188 -11.64 16.58 -6.21
C ASN A 188 -12.72 17.39 -6.93
N GLN A 189 -12.80 17.34 -8.25
CA GLN A 189 -13.74 18.13 -9.05
C GLN A 189 -15.02 17.36 -9.37
N GLU A 190 -14.89 16.09 -9.76
CA GLU A 190 -15.98 15.24 -10.22
C GLU A 190 -15.87 13.83 -9.64
N PRO A 191 -15.93 13.65 -8.30
CA PRO A 191 -15.75 12.34 -7.68
C PRO A 191 -16.89 11.40 -8.10
N ARG A 192 -16.56 10.15 -8.41
CA ARG A 192 -17.58 9.11 -8.54
C ARG A 192 -18.33 8.90 -7.22
N PRO A 193 -19.61 8.45 -7.22
CA PRO A 193 -20.41 8.31 -5.99
C PRO A 193 -19.71 7.50 -4.91
N GLY A 194 -19.04 6.40 -5.27
CA GLY A 194 -18.31 5.55 -4.32
C GLY A 194 -17.16 6.27 -3.63
N ILE A 195 -16.35 7.03 -4.38
CA ILE A 195 -15.24 7.81 -3.79
C ILE A 195 -15.77 8.93 -2.91
N ALA A 196 -16.83 9.65 -3.35
CA ALA A 196 -17.45 10.70 -2.54
C ALA A 196 -17.97 10.15 -1.19
N ALA A 197 -18.64 9.00 -1.22
CA ALA A 197 -19.13 8.33 -0.01
C ALA A 197 -17.96 7.87 0.90
N LEU A 198 -16.87 7.35 0.33
CA LEU A 198 -15.70 6.93 1.09
C LEU A 198 -14.96 8.11 1.74
N VAL A 199 -14.86 9.25 1.03
CA VAL A 199 -14.31 10.52 1.55
C VAL A 199 -15.13 11.00 2.74
N ALA A 200 -16.45 10.98 2.63
CA ALA A 200 -17.36 11.37 3.71
C ALA A 200 -17.23 10.42 4.91
N ALA A 201 -17.23 9.09 4.70
CA ALA A 201 -17.07 8.09 5.75
C ALA A 201 -15.70 8.20 6.47
N ALA A 202 -14.66 8.60 5.74
CA ALA A 202 -13.35 8.87 6.30
C ALA A 202 -13.25 10.19 7.07
N GLY A 203 -14.31 11.02 7.09
CA GLY A 203 -14.30 12.33 7.72
C GLY A 203 -13.39 13.35 7.02
N LEU A 204 -13.11 13.14 5.73
CA LEU A 204 -12.27 14.02 4.94
C LEU A 204 -13.11 15.14 4.30
N ARG A 205 -12.44 16.25 4.01
CA ARG A 205 -13.08 17.37 3.32
C ARG A 205 -13.23 17.06 1.83
N ALA A 206 -14.44 17.15 1.32
CA ALA A 206 -14.71 17.04 -0.11
C ALA A 206 -13.96 18.12 -0.91
N GLY A 207 -13.41 17.73 -2.07
CA GLY A 207 -12.65 18.64 -2.93
C GLY A 207 -11.21 18.95 -2.44
N ALA A 208 -10.72 18.25 -1.38
CA ALA A 208 -9.40 18.46 -0.79
C ALA A 208 -8.65 17.13 -0.55
N VAL A 209 -8.94 16.11 -1.36
CA VAL A 209 -8.25 14.81 -1.29
C VAL A 209 -6.83 14.96 -1.84
N THR A 210 -5.83 14.59 -1.05
CA THR A 210 -4.42 14.56 -1.41
C THR A 210 -3.91 13.13 -1.59
N SER A 211 -2.69 12.95 -2.10
CA SER A 211 -2.05 11.64 -2.15
C SER A 211 -1.94 11.02 -0.75
N SER A 212 -1.63 11.81 0.26
CA SER A 212 -1.61 11.38 1.66
C SER A 212 -2.99 10.90 2.15
N ALA A 213 -4.07 11.60 1.80
CA ALA A 213 -5.43 11.18 2.15
C ALA A 213 -5.78 9.83 1.51
N ILE A 214 -5.37 9.58 0.27
CA ILE A 214 -5.53 8.27 -0.37
C ILE A 214 -4.71 7.21 0.38
N GLY A 215 -3.40 7.43 0.59
CA GLY A 215 -2.52 6.42 1.17
C GLY A 215 -2.85 6.06 2.63
N PHE A 216 -3.29 7.04 3.44
CA PHE A 216 -3.52 6.84 4.87
C PHE A 216 -4.98 6.74 5.31
N ALA A 217 -5.93 7.14 4.45
CA ALA A 217 -7.34 7.08 4.81
C ALA A 217 -8.18 6.24 3.83
N LEU A 218 -8.14 6.50 2.52
CA LEU A 218 -9.03 5.83 1.57
C LEU A 218 -8.53 4.41 1.23
N GLY A 219 -7.26 4.25 0.84
CA GLY A 219 -6.65 2.96 0.51
C GLY A 219 -6.75 1.94 1.64
N PRO A 220 -6.43 2.28 2.91
CA PRO A 220 -6.60 1.39 4.04
C PRO A 220 -8.04 0.89 4.26
N ARG A 221 -9.08 1.68 3.91
CA ARG A 221 -10.48 1.26 3.98
C ARG A 221 -10.82 0.26 2.89
N LEU A 222 -10.37 0.49 1.65
CA LEU A 222 -10.52 -0.47 0.55
C LEU A 222 -9.82 -1.80 0.90
N ASN A 223 -8.57 -1.72 1.34
CA ASN A 223 -7.78 -2.89 1.74
C ASN A 223 -8.36 -3.66 2.94
N ALA A 224 -9.15 -3.02 3.81
CA ALA A 224 -9.75 -3.69 4.96
C ALA A 224 -10.74 -4.79 4.55
N ALA A 225 -11.46 -4.60 3.44
CA ALA A 225 -12.36 -5.60 2.89
C ALA A 225 -11.64 -6.93 2.59
N GLY A 226 -10.57 -6.92 1.78
CA GLY A 226 -9.79 -8.11 1.44
C GLY A 226 -9.00 -8.71 2.61
N ARG A 227 -8.85 -7.97 3.73
CA ARG A 227 -8.19 -8.46 4.95
C ARG A 227 -9.11 -9.10 5.96
N LEU A 228 -10.40 -8.78 5.97
CA LEU A 228 -11.34 -9.23 6.99
C LEU A 228 -12.59 -9.92 6.44
N GLN A 229 -12.95 -9.67 5.16
CA GLN A 229 -14.13 -10.23 4.51
C GLN A 229 -13.87 -10.53 3.03
N SER A 230 -14.56 -9.83 2.13
CA SER A 230 -14.43 -9.95 0.67
C SER A 230 -14.12 -8.60 0.03
N ALA A 231 -13.18 -8.60 -0.91
CA ALA A 231 -12.83 -7.43 -1.71
C ALA A 231 -13.97 -6.95 -2.62
N ASP A 232 -14.98 -7.79 -2.88
CA ASP A 232 -16.20 -7.41 -3.62
C ASP A 232 -16.92 -6.21 -3.00
N LEU A 233 -16.82 -6.01 -1.68
CA LEU A 233 -17.37 -4.83 -1.02
C LEU A 233 -16.72 -3.53 -1.52
N ALA A 234 -15.40 -3.55 -1.67
CA ALA A 234 -14.66 -2.40 -2.19
C ALA A 234 -14.96 -2.18 -3.68
N LEU A 235 -15.03 -3.26 -4.46
CA LEU A 235 -15.41 -3.18 -5.88
C LEU A 235 -16.84 -2.64 -6.04
N SER A 236 -17.81 -3.12 -5.26
CA SER A 236 -19.18 -2.65 -5.27
C SER A 236 -19.29 -1.15 -4.92
N LEU A 237 -18.52 -0.70 -3.91
CA LEU A 237 -18.44 0.72 -3.59
C LEU A 237 -17.96 1.53 -4.79
N LEU A 238 -16.81 1.14 -5.40
CA LEU A 238 -16.20 1.91 -6.49
C LEU A 238 -17.06 1.95 -7.75
N ARG A 239 -17.93 0.96 -7.95
CA ARG A 239 -18.84 0.85 -9.09
C ARG A 239 -20.26 1.34 -8.80
N ALA A 240 -20.56 1.78 -7.59
CA ALA A 240 -21.87 2.35 -7.25
C ALA A 240 -22.20 3.54 -8.14
N SER A 241 -23.41 3.53 -8.71
CA SER A 241 -23.88 4.52 -9.66
C SER A 241 -24.52 5.75 -9.00
N THR A 242 -24.92 5.61 -7.73
CA THR A 242 -25.60 6.66 -6.95
C THR A 242 -25.02 6.76 -5.55
N ALA A 243 -25.19 7.93 -4.92
CA ALA A 243 -24.80 8.13 -3.52
C ALA A 243 -25.53 7.17 -2.56
N SER A 244 -26.83 6.93 -2.80
CA SER A 244 -27.64 6.01 -1.97
C SER A 244 -27.17 4.55 -2.05
N GLU A 245 -26.64 4.13 -3.19
CA GLU A 245 -26.04 2.81 -3.37
C GLU A 245 -24.66 2.73 -2.72
N ALA A 246 -23.84 3.79 -2.83
CA ALA A 246 -22.48 3.85 -2.31
C ALA A 246 -22.40 3.93 -0.77
N GLU A 247 -23.31 4.66 -0.15
CA GLU A 247 -23.24 4.97 1.30
C GLU A 247 -23.19 3.74 2.20
N PRO A 248 -24.01 2.69 2.01
CA PRO A 248 -23.91 1.46 2.82
C PRO A 248 -22.54 0.78 2.71
N TYR A 249 -21.98 0.67 1.50
CA TYR A 249 -20.64 0.09 1.30
C TYR A 249 -19.55 0.91 1.97
N ALA A 250 -19.58 2.24 1.82
CA ALA A 250 -18.61 3.12 2.45
C ALA A 250 -18.61 3.01 3.98
N ARG A 251 -19.80 2.88 4.58
CA ARG A 251 -19.98 2.68 6.03
C ARG A 251 -19.39 1.34 6.46
N THR A 252 -19.72 0.25 5.77
CA THR A 252 -19.18 -1.08 6.07
C THR A 252 -17.66 -1.10 5.96
N LEU A 253 -17.08 -0.46 4.94
CA LEU A 253 -15.62 -0.38 4.79
C LEU A 253 -14.95 0.44 5.90
N ASP A 254 -15.59 1.51 6.39
CA ASP A 254 -15.10 2.27 7.54
C ASP A 254 -15.14 1.43 8.83
N GLU A 255 -16.19 0.67 9.05
CA GLU A 255 -16.32 -0.27 10.18
C GLU A 255 -15.22 -1.35 10.12
N LEU A 256 -15.04 -2.00 8.97
CA LEU A 256 -13.98 -2.97 8.75
C LEU A 256 -12.58 -2.38 8.96
N ASN A 257 -12.36 -1.15 8.52
CA ASN A 257 -11.08 -0.48 8.74
C ASN A 257 -10.83 -0.17 10.22
N ARG A 258 -11.84 0.22 10.98
CA ARG A 258 -11.73 0.40 12.45
C ARG A 258 -11.42 -0.92 13.14
N GLU A 259 -12.09 -2.00 12.73
CA GLU A 259 -11.84 -3.33 13.28
C GLU A 259 -10.43 -3.82 12.93
N ARG A 260 -9.98 -3.64 11.68
CA ARG A 260 -8.60 -3.92 11.28
C ARG A 260 -7.59 -3.16 12.14
N GLN A 261 -7.87 -1.85 12.42
CA GLN A 261 -6.99 -1.04 13.28
C GLN A 261 -6.95 -1.56 14.71
N ARG A 262 -8.10 -1.94 15.27
CA ARG A 262 -8.20 -2.55 16.61
C ARG A 262 -7.40 -3.85 16.69
N LEU A 263 -7.65 -4.78 15.77
CA LEU A 263 -6.94 -6.07 15.70
C LEU A 263 -5.43 -5.88 15.50
N THR A 264 -5.03 -4.93 14.64
CA THR A 264 -3.60 -4.61 14.43
C THR A 264 -2.95 -4.11 15.72
N GLN A 265 -3.63 -3.24 16.47
CA GLN A 265 -3.11 -2.69 17.72
C GLN A 265 -2.98 -3.77 18.79
N GLU A 266 -4.00 -4.61 18.96
CA GLU A 266 -3.98 -5.72 19.91
C GLU A 266 -2.87 -6.73 19.59
N THR A 267 -2.74 -7.12 18.32
CA THR A 267 -1.65 -7.99 17.84
C THR A 267 -0.29 -7.38 18.11
N LEU A 268 -0.13 -6.08 17.82
CA LEU A 268 1.13 -5.36 18.07
C LEU A 268 1.50 -5.33 19.54
N GLU A 269 0.56 -5.01 20.43
CA GLU A 269 0.79 -4.95 21.88
C GLU A 269 1.18 -6.31 22.44
N GLN A 270 0.50 -7.39 22.04
CA GLN A 270 0.83 -8.74 22.45
C GLN A 270 2.19 -9.19 21.89
N ALA A 271 2.45 -8.98 20.60
CA ALA A 271 3.74 -9.32 19.99
C ALA A 271 4.90 -8.56 20.65
N ARG A 272 4.71 -7.26 20.93
CA ARG A 272 5.68 -6.43 21.64
C ARG A 272 5.94 -6.94 23.05
N ALA A 273 4.91 -7.30 23.80
CA ALA A 273 5.05 -7.86 25.15
C ALA A 273 5.85 -9.17 25.13
N MET A 274 5.61 -10.05 24.16
CA MET A 274 6.37 -11.29 23.99
C MET A 274 7.87 -11.01 23.73
N ILE A 275 8.18 -10.07 22.81
CA ILE A 275 9.54 -9.73 22.42
C ILE A 275 10.31 -9.06 23.56
N VAL A 276 9.70 -8.12 24.27
CA VAL A 276 10.36 -7.36 25.35
C VAL A 276 10.54 -8.23 26.63
N ALA A 277 9.69 -9.23 26.84
CA ALA A 277 9.81 -10.13 28.00
C ALA A 277 11.10 -10.97 27.95
N GLU A 278 11.73 -11.14 26.80
CA GLU A 278 13.01 -11.87 26.62
C GLU A 278 14.22 -11.07 27.10
N GLY A 279 14.06 -9.80 27.46
CA GLY A 279 15.13 -8.93 27.97
C GLY A 279 15.82 -8.13 26.85
N GLU A 280 17.02 -8.56 26.42
CA GLU A 280 17.72 -7.89 25.32
C GLU A 280 17.03 -8.19 23.97
N LEU A 281 16.78 -7.12 23.18
CA LEU A 281 16.10 -7.26 21.90
C LEU A 281 16.94 -8.09 20.91
N PRO A 282 16.37 -9.19 20.36
CA PRO A 282 17.07 -10.04 19.39
C PRO A 282 17.27 -9.30 18.04
N PRO A 283 18.22 -9.76 17.21
CA PRO A 283 18.45 -9.17 15.88
C PRO A 283 17.24 -9.18 14.96
N VAL A 284 16.40 -10.23 15.03
CA VAL A 284 15.09 -10.30 14.36
C VAL A 284 14.01 -10.42 15.42
N LEU A 285 13.02 -9.56 15.36
CA LEU A 285 11.86 -9.60 16.25
C LEU A 285 10.90 -10.69 15.77
N ILE A 286 10.65 -11.72 16.57
CA ILE A 286 9.78 -12.83 16.18
C ILE A 286 8.69 -13.02 17.25
N ALA A 287 7.43 -12.98 16.81
CA ALA A 287 6.29 -13.28 17.66
C ALA A 287 5.27 -14.15 16.92
N GLY A 288 4.70 -15.13 17.59
CA GLY A 288 3.69 -16.00 17.05
C GLY A 288 2.65 -16.40 18.07
N SER A 289 1.38 -16.37 17.69
CA SER A 289 0.26 -16.78 18.55
C SER A 289 -0.87 -17.38 17.70
N PRO A 290 -1.63 -18.35 18.23
CA PRO A 290 -2.88 -18.79 17.60
C PRO A 290 -3.96 -17.71 17.59
N GLU A 291 -3.84 -16.69 18.44
CA GLU A 291 -4.78 -15.58 18.56
C GLU A 291 -4.52 -14.45 17.56
N PHE A 292 -3.39 -14.49 16.84
CA PHE A 292 -3.06 -13.45 15.86
C PHE A 292 -3.83 -13.66 14.55
N PRO A 293 -4.71 -12.73 14.13
CA PRO A 293 -5.44 -12.88 12.89
C PRO A 293 -4.51 -12.72 11.66
N GLU A 294 -4.58 -13.63 10.70
CA GLU A 294 -3.72 -13.64 9.49
C GLU A 294 -3.78 -12.32 8.69
N GLY A 295 -4.96 -11.68 8.65
CA GLY A 295 -5.16 -10.43 7.91
C GLY A 295 -4.36 -9.23 8.42
N VAL A 296 -3.84 -9.29 9.68
CA VAL A 296 -3.16 -8.14 10.33
C VAL A 296 -1.72 -8.41 10.75
N VAL A 297 -1.24 -9.66 10.75
CA VAL A 297 0.14 -9.98 11.17
C VAL A 297 1.20 -9.19 10.41
N GLY A 298 1.01 -8.97 9.09
CA GLY A 298 1.93 -8.16 8.29
C GLY A 298 1.91 -6.68 8.64
N LEU A 299 0.79 -6.15 9.14
CA LEU A 299 0.69 -4.78 9.63
C LEU A 299 1.38 -4.62 11.00
N ALA A 300 1.19 -5.61 11.88
CA ALA A 300 1.87 -5.64 13.18
C ALA A 300 3.39 -5.76 13.00
N ALA A 301 3.87 -6.63 12.09
CA ALA A 301 5.29 -6.73 11.76
C ALA A 301 5.88 -5.41 11.25
N ALA A 302 5.16 -4.69 10.36
CA ALA A 302 5.61 -3.38 9.88
C ALA A 302 5.74 -2.36 11.02
N ARG A 303 4.80 -2.35 11.98
CA ARG A 303 4.86 -1.47 13.14
C ARG A 303 6.03 -1.79 14.08
N LEU A 304 6.36 -3.06 14.25
CA LEU A 304 7.54 -3.46 15.02
C LEU A 304 8.83 -2.97 14.36
N VAL A 305 8.93 -3.08 13.02
CA VAL A 305 10.08 -2.53 12.27
C VAL A 305 10.18 -1.01 12.43
N GLU A 306 9.06 -0.29 12.33
CA GLU A 306 9.03 1.16 12.53
C GLU A 306 9.48 1.55 13.95
N GLU A 307 9.07 0.79 14.98
CA GLU A 307 9.37 1.09 16.38
C GLU A 307 10.81 0.76 16.79
N PHE A 308 11.31 -0.41 16.37
CA PHE A 308 12.57 -0.94 16.87
C PHE A 308 13.73 -0.88 15.86
N HIS A 309 13.46 -0.50 14.62
CA HIS A 309 14.41 -0.52 13.50
C HIS A 309 15.14 -1.86 13.38
N ARG A 310 14.37 -2.97 13.41
CA ARG A 310 14.85 -4.34 13.27
C ARG A 310 13.93 -5.13 12.35
N PRO A 311 14.42 -6.12 11.61
CA PRO A 311 13.55 -7.07 10.92
C PRO A 311 12.54 -7.69 11.90
N ALA A 312 11.31 -7.87 11.47
CA ALA A 312 10.25 -8.42 12.31
C ALA A 312 9.41 -9.47 11.58
N ILE A 313 9.08 -10.54 12.28
CA ILE A 313 8.16 -11.59 11.86
C ILE A 313 7.02 -11.66 12.88
N VAL A 314 5.80 -11.61 12.38
CA VAL A 314 4.60 -11.91 13.18
C VAL A 314 3.83 -13.02 12.47
N ALA A 315 3.43 -14.05 13.22
CA ALA A 315 2.85 -15.26 12.65
C ALA A 315 1.60 -15.72 13.41
N THR A 316 0.64 -16.23 12.65
CA THR A 316 -0.52 -16.98 13.15
C THR A 316 -0.13 -18.44 13.30
N ILE A 317 -0.22 -18.98 14.51
CA ILE A 317 0.11 -20.37 14.82
C ILE A 317 -1.15 -21.23 14.67
N GLY A 318 -1.31 -21.86 13.50
CA GLY A 318 -2.40 -22.80 13.28
C GLY A 318 -2.19 -24.16 13.99
N GLU A 319 -3.12 -25.08 13.80
CA GLU A 319 -3.00 -26.43 14.37
C GLU A 319 -1.82 -27.21 13.76
N ALA A 320 -1.69 -27.22 12.45
CA ALA A 320 -0.63 -27.90 11.71
C ALA A 320 0.30 -26.97 10.96
N VAL A 321 -0.20 -25.82 10.49
CA VAL A 321 0.52 -24.89 9.63
C VAL A 321 0.58 -23.51 10.29
N ILE A 322 1.73 -22.88 10.20
CA ILE A 322 1.99 -21.50 10.60
C ILE A 322 1.99 -20.62 9.36
N HIS A 323 1.27 -19.51 9.42
CA HIS A 323 1.29 -18.45 8.41
C HIS A 323 1.97 -17.22 8.98
N GLY A 324 3.11 -16.84 8.41
CA GLY A 324 3.90 -15.71 8.88
C GLY A 324 4.03 -14.59 7.86
N SER A 325 4.11 -13.38 8.37
CA SER A 325 4.48 -12.20 7.61
C SER A 325 5.75 -11.59 8.17
N ALA A 326 6.68 -11.31 7.29
CA ALA A 326 7.96 -10.70 7.59
C ALA A 326 8.05 -9.29 7.02
N ARG A 327 8.68 -8.39 7.76
CA ARG A 327 9.03 -7.03 7.34
C ARG A 327 10.48 -6.77 7.71
N SER A 328 11.16 -5.91 6.97
CA SER A 328 12.59 -5.74 7.14
C SER A 328 13.04 -4.29 7.06
N ILE A 329 14.33 -4.11 7.29
CA ILE A 329 15.10 -2.88 7.11
C ILE A 329 16.00 -3.03 5.89
N ARG A 330 16.54 -1.92 5.38
CA ARG A 330 17.37 -1.92 4.15
C ARG A 330 18.59 -2.83 4.24
N GLU A 331 19.16 -2.92 5.41
CA GLU A 331 20.41 -3.65 5.72
C GLU A 331 20.21 -5.17 5.84
N PHE A 332 18.94 -5.65 5.77
CA PHE A 332 18.62 -7.07 5.88
C PHE A 332 17.53 -7.46 4.88
N GLN A 333 17.91 -8.10 3.79
CA GLN A 333 16.97 -8.57 2.78
C GLN A 333 16.23 -9.82 3.27
N ILE A 334 14.94 -9.67 3.59
CA ILE A 334 14.17 -10.76 4.21
C ILE A 334 13.95 -11.94 3.27
N THR A 335 13.87 -11.72 1.97
CA THR A 335 13.75 -12.82 0.99
C THR A 335 14.99 -13.69 0.96
N GLU A 336 16.20 -13.11 0.97
CA GLU A 336 17.46 -13.87 1.05
C GLU A 336 17.57 -14.66 2.37
N ALA A 337 17.05 -14.09 3.46
CA ALA A 337 17.03 -14.79 4.74
C ALA A 337 16.06 -15.98 4.72
N LEU A 338 14.89 -15.84 4.08
CA LEU A 338 13.94 -16.93 3.89
C LEU A 338 14.48 -17.99 2.91
N ASP A 339 15.18 -17.59 1.83
CA ASP A 339 15.85 -18.50 0.90
C ASP A 339 16.86 -19.40 1.62
N ALA A 340 17.62 -18.83 2.55
CA ALA A 340 18.57 -19.59 3.36
C ALA A 340 17.88 -20.54 4.36
N CYS A 341 16.63 -20.27 4.72
CA CYS A 341 15.80 -21.07 5.63
C CYS A 341 14.76 -21.93 4.87
N ARG A 342 14.87 -22.05 3.54
CA ARG A 342 13.85 -22.69 2.68
C ARG A 342 13.48 -24.12 3.08
N GLU A 343 14.40 -24.85 3.70
CA GLU A 343 14.18 -26.25 4.16
C GLU A 343 13.10 -26.36 5.23
N PHE A 344 12.82 -25.26 5.95
CA PHE A 344 11.77 -25.20 6.97
C PHE A 344 10.40 -24.79 6.39
N LEU A 345 10.36 -24.27 5.16
CA LEU A 345 9.20 -23.60 4.59
C LEU A 345 8.47 -24.49 3.60
N LEU A 346 7.14 -24.49 3.67
CA LEU A 346 6.25 -25.11 2.67
C LEU A 346 6.14 -24.21 1.43
N ARG A 347 5.98 -22.91 1.67
CA ARG A 347 5.95 -21.87 0.64
C ARG A 347 6.39 -20.53 1.22
N TYR A 348 6.97 -19.70 0.41
CA TYR A 348 7.32 -18.32 0.76
C TYR A 348 7.45 -17.48 -0.50
N GLY A 349 7.38 -16.15 -0.33
CA GLY A 349 7.55 -15.20 -1.42
C GLY A 349 7.40 -13.77 -0.95
N GLY A 350 7.87 -12.84 -1.77
CA GLY A 350 7.82 -11.42 -1.48
C GLY A 350 8.99 -10.68 -2.11
N HIS A 351 9.36 -9.58 -1.47
CA HIS A 351 10.44 -8.67 -1.86
C HIS A 351 11.42 -8.47 -0.71
N ALA A 352 12.54 -7.81 -0.97
CA ALA A 352 13.60 -7.58 0.02
C ALA A 352 13.10 -7.02 1.38
N MET A 353 12.06 -6.18 1.36
CA MET A 353 11.53 -5.49 2.54
C MET A 353 10.30 -6.15 3.15
N ALA A 354 9.63 -7.05 2.44
CA ALA A 354 8.37 -7.66 2.88
C ALA A 354 8.16 -9.03 2.23
N ALA A 355 7.88 -10.04 3.04
CA ALA A 355 7.61 -11.39 2.55
C ALA A 355 6.52 -12.06 3.40
N GLY A 356 5.88 -13.07 2.80
CA GLY A 356 4.99 -14.00 3.48
C GLY A 356 5.53 -15.42 3.38
N PHE A 357 5.19 -16.28 4.34
CA PHE A 357 5.55 -17.69 4.31
C PHE A 357 4.52 -18.58 4.99
N ALA A 358 4.55 -19.85 4.66
CA ALA A 358 3.84 -20.90 5.38
C ALA A 358 4.81 -22.04 5.70
N MET A 359 4.64 -22.67 6.87
CA MET A 359 5.50 -23.75 7.33
C MET A 359 4.76 -24.71 8.26
N GLU A 360 5.30 -25.92 8.44
CA GLU A 360 4.84 -26.88 9.44
C GLU A 360 5.14 -26.35 10.85
N LYS A 361 4.18 -26.51 11.78
CA LYS A 361 4.29 -26.00 13.15
C LYS A 361 5.49 -26.57 13.91
N GLU A 362 5.79 -27.84 13.68
CA GLU A 362 6.88 -28.56 14.36
C GLU A 362 8.25 -27.96 14.02
N ARG A 363 8.39 -27.31 12.87
CA ARG A 363 9.65 -26.71 12.41
C ARG A 363 9.87 -25.30 12.94
N TRP A 364 8.88 -24.70 13.57
CA TRP A 364 8.90 -23.30 14.02
C TRP A 364 10.11 -22.96 14.93
N PRO A 365 10.45 -23.76 15.96
CA PRO A 365 11.61 -23.45 16.81
C PRO A 365 12.93 -23.45 16.04
N ALA A 366 13.14 -24.44 15.18
CA ALA A 366 14.36 -24.55 14.38
C ALA A 366 14.49 -23.41 13.34
N PHE A 367 13.39 -23.01 12.73
CA PHE A 367 13.32 -21.85 11.85
C PHE A 367 13.69 -20.56 12.56
N GLN A 368 13.15 -20.33 13.78
CA GLN A 368 13.48 -19.15 14.57
C GLN A 368 14.99 -19.09 14.86
N GLU A 369 15.60 -20.19 15.30
CA GLU A 369 17.03 -20.26 15.59
C GLU A 369 17.88 -19.97 14.36
N ALA A 370 17.59 -20.64 13.23
CA ALA A 370 18.31 -20.45 11.98
C ALA A 370 18.25 -19.00 11.49
N LEU A 371 17.08 -18.35 11.60
CA LEU A 371 16.90 -16.97 11.21
C LEU A 371 17.65 -15.99 12.12
N GLN A 372 17.65 -16.25 13.43
CA GLN A 372 18.44 -15.46 14.39
C GLN A 372 19.94 -15.61 14.15
N ASP A 373 20.44 -16.81 13.84
CA ASP A 373 21.86 -17.03 13.53
C ASP A 373 22.30 -16.27 12.28
N ARG A 374 21.46 -16.28 11.24
CA ARG A 374 21.71 -15.51 10.04
C ARG A 374 21.76 -14.01 10.32
N ALA A 375 20.82 -13.52 11.12
CA ALA A 375 20.78 -12.10 11.48
C ALA A 375 21.96 -11.71 12.39
N ARG A 376 22.36 -12.55 13.34
CA ARG A 376 23.59 -12.34 14.12
C ARG A 376 24.83 -12.22 13.23
N SER A 377 24.91 -13.04 12.19
CA SER A 377 26.00 -12.96 11.22
C SER A 377 25.94 -11.68 10.37
N ALA A 378 24.75 -11.28 9.94
CA ALA A 378 24.54 -10.06 9.15
C ALA A 378 24.83 -8.78 9.95
N PHE A 379 24.57 -8.80 11.24
CA PHE A 379 24.76 -7.66 12.16
C PHE A 379 25.96 -7.86 13.11
N ALA A 380 26.99 -8.59 12.69
CA ALA A 380 28.20 -8.85 13.51
C ALA A 380 28.90 -7.56 13.97
N ASP A 381 28.85 -6.51 13.14
CA ASP A 381 29.41 -5.18 13.44
C ASP A 381 28.46 -4.28 14.27
N GLY A 382 27.33 -4.83 14.73
CA GLY A 382 26.28 -4.13 15.49
C GLY A 382 25.05 -3.83 14.65
N MET A 383 23.95 -3.54 15.35
CA MET A 383 22.68 -3.18 14.70
C MET A 383 22.81 -1.80 14.03
N PRO A 384 22.29 -1.65 12.78
CA PRO A 384 22.31 -0.37 12.09
C PRO A 384 21.45 0.65 12.85
N ALA A 385 21.95 1.88 12.94
CA ALA A 385 21.18 2.98 13.52
C ALA A 385 20.12 3.47 12.54
N ALA A 386 18.93 3.79 13.05
CA ALA A 386 17.92 4.47 12.26
C ALA A 386 18.44 5.83 11.80
N VAL A 387 18.40 6.09 10.51
CA VAL A 387 18.85 7.35 9.91
C VAL A 387 17.64 8.10 9.34
N LEU A 388 17.45 9.33 9.79
CA LEU A 388 16.48 10.24 9.22
C LEU A 388 17.17 11.19 8.23
N GLN A 389 16.77 11.11 6.97
CA GLN A 389 17.27 11.99 5.93
C GLN A 389 16.45 13.28 5.90
N VAL A 390 17.13 14.43 5.93
CA VAL A 390 16.51 15.76 5.77
C VAL A 390 16.99 16.37 4.45
N ASP A 391 16.10 17.06 3.75
CA ASP A 391 16.39 17.63 2.44
C ASP A 391 17.10 18.99 2.55
N ALA A 392 16.73 19.78 3.56
CA ALA A 392 17.34 21.09 3.74
C ALA A 392 17.28 21.57 5.22
N ILE A 393 18.24 22.43 5.57
CA ILE A 393 18.18 23.20 6.82
C ILE A 393 17.36 24.46 6.54
N ALA A 394 16.25 24.64 7.27
CA ALA A 394 15.40 25.81 7.15
C ALA A 394 15.68 26.79 8.29
N GLY A 395 15.92 28.05 7.95
CA GLY A 395 15.91 29.15 8.92
C GLY A 395 14.48 29.50 9.34
N PRO A 396 14.30 30.20 10.49
CA PRO A 396 12.96 30.57 10.95
C PRO A 396 12.19 31.45 9.97
N ASP A 397 12.89 32.20 9.14
CA ASP A 397 12.30 33.10 8.15
C ASP A 397 11.99 32.42 6.82
N ASP A 398 12.47 31.21 6.59
CA ASP A 398 12.18 30.41 5.39
C ASP A 398 10.80 29.72 5.48
N LEU A 399 10.40 29.34 6.70
CA LEU A 399 9.14 28.64 6.95
C LEU A 399 7.95 29.62 6.83
N ARG A 400 7.56 29.94 5.58
CA ARG A 400 6.54 30.94 5.26
C ARG A 400 5.51 30.41 4.29
N GLU A 401 4.49 31.23 4.08
CA GLU A 401 3.40 30.95 3.13
C GLU A 401 3.91 30.71 1.69
N ASP A 402 4.98 31.41 1.29
CA ASP A 402 5.56 31.22 -0.04
C ASP A 402 6.19 29.83 -0.20
N LEU A 403 6.90 29.34 0.85
CA LEU A 403 7.41 27.98 0.86
C LEU A 403 6.24 26.97 0.84
N MET A 404 5.18 27.21 1.64
CA MET A 404 4.03 26.31 1.66
C MET A 404 3.37 26.19 0.28
N ARG A 405 3.16 27.29 -0.42
CA ARG A 405 2.63 27.29 -1.81
C ARG A 405 3.52 26.52 -2.78
N PHE A 406 4.84 26.64 -2.62
CA PHE A 406 5.79 25.87 -3.42
C PHE A 406 5.66 24.36 -3.11
N LEU A 407 5.59 23.97 -1.84
CA LEU A 407 5.43 22.59 -1.41
C LEU A 407 4.10 21.97 -1.90
N GLU A 408 3.02 22.73 -1.87
CA GLU A 408 1.72 22.32 -2.45
C GLU A 408 1.84 22.03 -3.95
N GLY A 409 2.68 22.76 -4.68
CA GLY A 409 2.97 22.51 -6.11
C GLY A 409 3.78 21.25 -6.39
N LEU A 410 4.40 20.64 -5.37
CA LEU A 410 5.11 19.36 -5.50
C LEU A 410 4.19 18.13 -5.46
N GLU A 411 2.93 18.29 -5.05
CA GLU A 411 1.95 17.18 -5.07
C GLU A 411 1.72 16.65 -6.50
N PRO A 412 1.44 15.35 -6.68
CA PRO A 412 1.32 14.33 -5.64
C PRO A 412 2.68 13.89 -5.09
N CYS A 413 2.78 13.82 -3.75
CA CYS A 413 3.94 13.30 -3.06
C CYS A 413 3.67 11.87 -2.52
N GLY A 414 4.72 11.03 -2.48
CA GLY A 414 4.64 9.65 -2.03
C GLY A 414 5.94 8.89 -2.26
N ASN A 415 5.86 7.58 -2.49
CA ASN A 415 7.04 6.78 -2.80
C ASN A 415 7.74 7.32 -4.06
N GLY A 416 9.07 7.39 -4.05
CA GLY A 416 9.88 7.94 -5.16
C GLY A 416 9.84 9.47 -5.33
N ASN A 417 8.86 10.15 -4.72
CA ASN A 417 8.73 11.61 -4.68
C ASN A 417 8.25 12.06 -3.29
N PRO A 418 9.07 11.90 -2.23
CA PRO A 418 8.69 12.23 -0.87
C PRO A 418 8.46 13.74 -0.69
N ARG A 419 7.63 14.10 0.30
CA ARG A 419 7.54 15.50 0.73
C ARG A 419 8.88 15.94 1.29
N PRO A 420 9.37 17.15 0.97
CA PRO A 420 10.61 17.67 1.53
C PRO A 420 10.54 17.81 3.06
N MET A 421 11.57 17.27 3.72
CA MET A 421 11.74 17.34 5.17
C MET A 421 12.78 18.39 5.50
N PHE A 422 12.47 19.23 6.49
CA PHE A 422 13.35 20.33 6.92
C PHE A 422 13.93 20.08 8.30
N LEU A 423 15.15 20.55 8.53
CA LEU A 423 15.76 20.64 9.85
C LEU A 423 15.71 22.08 10.32
N LEU A 424 14.93 22.39 11.36
CA LEU A 424 14.96 23.64 12.08
C LEU A 424 15.86 23.47 13.31
N ARG A 425 16.97 24.19 13.34
CA ARG A 425 17.94 24.10 14.43
C ARG A 425 17.64 25.08 15.56
N ASP A 426 18.02 24.69 16.77
CA ASP A 426 18.08 25.51 17.95
C ASP A 426 16.75 26.22 18.30
N ALA A 427 15.64 25.50 18.14
CA ALA A 427 14.32 25.97 18.49
C ALA A 427 14.14 25.95 20.02
N GLU A 428 13.78 27.09 20.63
CA GLU A 428 13.46 27.17 22.05
C GLU A 428 12.06 26.70 22.33
N VAL A 429 11.90 25.74 23.24
CA VAL A 429 10.58 25.24 23.66
C VAL A 429 9.99 26.26 24.67
N VAL A 430 8.96 26.96 24.23
CA VAL A 430 8.23 27.95 25.08
C VAL A 430 7.17 27.25 25.91
N HIS A 431 6.46 26.30 25.28
CA HIS A 431 5.42 25.52 25.95
C HIS A 431 5.37 24.11 25.35
N SER A 432 5.05 23.11 26.20
CA SER A 432 4.82 21.75 25.80
C SER A 432 3.66 21.16 26.56
N ARG A 433 2.81 20.35 25.89
CA ARG A 433 1.74 19.60 26.52
C ARG A 433 1.44 18.32 25.75
N ARG A 434 1.04 17.30 26.47
CA ARG A 434 0.54 16.06 25.87
C ARG A 434 -0.88 16.26 25.36
N VAL A 435 -1.20 15.69 24.20
CA VAL A 435 -2.51 15.78 23.57
C VAL A 435 -2.92 14.40 23.00
N GLY A 436 -4.21 14.26 22.66
CA GLY A 436 -4.82 12.98 22.28
C GLY A 436 -5.49 12.32 23.49
N ALA A 437 -6.39 11.36 23.25
CA ALA A 437 -7.19 10.71 24.28
C ALA A 437 -6.34 10.00 25.35
N ASP A 438 -5.18 9.53 24.96
CA ASP A 438 -4.21 8.80 25.80
C ASP A 438 -2.88 9.55 26.04
N GLY A 439 -2.83 10.83 25.66
CA GLY A 439 -1.64 11.67 25.85
C GLY A 439 -0.43 11.28 24.99
N ARG A 440 -0.60 10.42 23.98
CA ARG A 440 0.51 9.90 23.18
C ARG A 440 1.13 10.88 22.19
N HIS A 441 0.53 12.03 21.97
CA HIS A 441 1.06 13.07 21.08
C HIS A 441 1.60 14.25 21.90
N LEU A 442 2.59 14.95 21.35
CA LEU A 442 3.18 16.12 21.98
C LEU A 442 2.87 17.38 21.16
N LYS A 443 2.16 18.32 21.77
CA LYS A 443 1.94 19.67 21.21
C LYS A 443 3.01 20.61 21.79
N LEU A 444 3.71 21.32 20.91
CA LEU A 444 4.75 22.26 21.27
C LEU A 444 4.39 23.65 20.77
N THR A 445 4.83 24.67 21.52
CA THR A 445 5.02 26.02 21.03
C THR A 445 6.52 26.30 21.08
N VAL A 446 7.11 26.55 19.91
CA VAL A 446 8.55 26.76 19.81
C VAL A 446 8.87 28.16 19.29
N ARG A 447 9.94 28.77 19.82
CA ARG A 447 10.50 30.01 19.31
C ARG A 447 11.75 29.71 18.51
N ALA A 448 11.80 30.22 17.29
CA ALA A 448 12.98 30.18 16.45
C ALA A 448 13.21 31.61 15.88
N GLY A 449 14.34 32.23 16.20
CA GLY A 449 14.58 33.62 15.90
C GLY A 449 13.51 34.52 16.54
N ARG A 450 12.83 35.33 15.72
CA ARG A 450 11.76 36.25 16.17
C ARG A 450 10.36 35.66 16.06
N ARG A 451 10.24 34.42 15.54
CA ARG A 451 8.95 33.76 15.25
C ARG A 451 8.60 32.74 16.32
N ILE A 452 7.31 32.62 16.56
CA ILE A 452 6.71 31.56 17.39
C ILE A 452 5.90 30.64 16.47
N TRP A 453 6.09 29.33 16.61
CA TRP A 453 5.45 28.32 15.84
C TRP A 453 4.66 27.36 16.71
N ASP A 454 3.48 27.02 16.24
CA ASP A 454 2.78 25.84 16.71
C ASP A 454 3.38 24.59 16.05
N ALA A 455 3.70 23.60 16.87
CA ALA A 455 4.24 22.33 16.41
C ALA A 455 3.50 21.14 17.03
N ILE A 456 3.39 20.07 16.28
CA ILE A 456 2.82 18.79 16.73
C ILE A 456 3.81 17.66 16.44
N ALA A 457 4.08 16.81 17.43
CA ALA A 457 4.86 15.60 17.27
C ALA A 457 3.97 14.40 17.60
N PHE A 458 3.56 13.70 16.57
CA PHE A 458 2.68 12.54 16.71
C PHE A 458 3.42 11.38 17.35
N ARG A 459 2.79 10.69 18.32
CA ARG A 459 3.30 9.52 19.04
C ARG A 459 4.60 9.77 19.87
N GLN A 460 4.94 11.02 20.12
CA GLN A 460 6.14 11.42 20.88
C GLN A 460 5.80 11.98 22.28
N GLY A 461 4.63 11.64 22.81
CA GLY A 461 4.17 12.05 24.16
C GLY A 461 4.77 11.22 25.30
N GLY A 462 5.96 10.60 25.14
CA GLY A 462 6.61 9.75 26.14
C GLY A 462 6.86 10.42 27.50
N GLU A 463 7.32 9.67 28.51
CA GLU A 463 7.47 10.15 29.90
C GLU A 463 8.65 11.12 30.12
N GLY A 464 9.55 11.24 29.15
CA GLY A 464 10.70 12.15 29.22
C GLY A 464 10.32 13.63 29.13
N GLY A 465 10.98 14.48 29.88
CA GLY A 465 10.85 15.94 29.77
C GLY A 465 11.41 16.44 28.43
N VAL A 466 10.71 17.37 27.80
CA VAL A 466 11.19 18.01 26.56
C VAL A 466 12.32 18.98 26.91
N GLY A 467 13.46 18.89 26.20
CA GLY A 467 14.57 19.80 26.36
C GLY A 467 14.17 21.26 26.09
N LYS A 468 14.89 22.20 26.67
CA LYS A 468 14.60 23.65 26.48
C LYS A 468 14.92 24.13 25.07
N ARG A 469 15.88 23.52 24.39
CA ARG A 469 16.31 23.87 23.03
C ARG A 469 16.47 22.57 22.22
N LEU A 470 15.87 22.53 21.04
CA LEU A 470 15.78 21.33 20.20
C LEU A 470 16.19 21.64 18.76
N ASP A 471 16.79 20.65 18.12
CA ASP A 471 16.79 20.54 16.66
C ASP A 471 15.58 19.70 16.26
N LEU A 472 14.78 20.20 15.32
CA LEU A 472 13.51 19.60 14.89
C LEU A 472 13.60 19.17 13.42
N ALA A 473 13.44 17.89 13.14
CA ALA A 473 13.15 17.40 11.80
C ALA A 473 11.64 17.46 11.59
N LEU A 474 11.19 18.16 10.53
CA LEU A 474 9.79 18.53 10.40
C LEU A 474 9.30 18.63 8.95
N TYR A 475 7.98 18.52 8.79
CA TYR A 475 7.26 19.01 7.62
C TYR A 475 6.55 20.32 7.94
N LEU A 476 6.48 21.23 6.97
CA LEU A 476 5.62 22.40 7.04
C LEU A 476 4.23 22.03 6.55
N GLU A 477 3.19 22.29 7.32
CA GLU A 477 1.81 21.91 7.02
C GLU A 477 0.81 23.03 7.26
N ARG A 478 -0.37 22.94 6.64
CA ARG A 478 -1.55 23.73 7.00
C ARG A 478 -2.36 23.00 8.05
N ASN A 479 -2.60 23.65 9.16
CA ASN A 479 -3.54 23.19 10.18
C ASN A 479 -4.89 23.88 9.97
N GLU A 480 -5.93 23.11 9.67
CA GLU A 480 -7.30 23.61 9.46
C GLU A 480 -8.23 23.32 10.65
N TYR A 481 -7.70 22.79 11.77
CA TYR A 481 -8.51 22.30 12.89
C TYR A 481 -9.45 23.35 13.51
N MET A 482 -9.09 24.63 13.48
CA MET A 482 -9.92 25.73 14.02
C MET A 482 -10.69 26.50 12.94
N GLY A 483 -10.79 25.97 11.71
CA GLY A 483 -11.53 26.60 10.61
C GLY A 483 -10.78 27.74 9.90
N VAL A 484 -9.69 28.24 10.45
CA VAL A 484 -8.79 29.21 9.81
C VAL A 484 -7.46 28.49 9.53
N PRO A 485 -7.06 28.33 8.26
CA PRO A 485 -5.79 27.70 7.93
C PRO A 485 -4.61 28.45 8.52
N THR A 486 -3.79 27.77 9.30
CA THR A 486 -2.54 28.31 9.86
C THR A 486 -1.38 27.40 9.52
N LEU A 487 -0.18 27.96 9.36
CA LEU A 487 1.02 27.14 9.20
C LEU A 487 1.39 26.48 10.54
N GLN A 488 1.70 25.21 10.49
CA GLN A 488 2.11 24.38 11.63
C GLN A 488 3.32 23.53 11.27
N LEU A 489 4.18 23.28 12.26
CA LEU A 489 5.28 22.34 12.13
C LEU A 489 4.81 20.94 12.54
N ASN A 490 4.85 19.99 11.63
CA ASN A 490 4.67 18.57 11.93
C ASN A 490 6.05 17.96 12.20
N VAL A 491 6.38 17.76 13.47
CA VAL A 491 7.69 17.29 13.92
C VAL A 491 7.75 15.76 13.81
N VAL A 492 8.65 15.29 12.96
CA VAL A 492 8.90 13.85 12.72
C VAL A 492 9.84 13.30 13.78
N ASP A 493 10.90 14.06 14.10
CA ASP A 493 11.87 13.69 15.14
C ASP A 493 12.47 14.94 15.78
N MET A 494 13.00 14.78 17.00
CA MET A 494 13.61 15.87 17.74
C MET A 494 14.78 15.39 18.58
N ARG A 495 15.79 16.25 18.72
CA ARG A 495 16.94 15.99 19.59
C ARG A 495 17.34 17.24 20.34
N PRO A 496 18.03 17.12 21.50
CA PRO A 496 18.64 18.27 22.15
C PRO A 496 19.56 19.02 21.16
N SER A 497 19.42 20.36 21.12
CA SER A 497 20.28 21.16 20.26
C SER A 497 21.70 21.21 20.79
N ALA A 498 22.68 21.08 19.90
CA ALA A 498 24.10 21.30 20.21
C ALA A 498 24.47 22.79 20.23
N GLY A 499 23.50 23.70 20.05
CA GLY A 499 23.69 25.15 19.95
C GLY A 499 23.72 25.66 18.50
N PRO A 500 23.71 26.96 18.29
CA PRO A 500 23.81 27.53 16.95
C PRO A 500 25.15 27.17 16.32
N LEU A 501 25.13 26.87 15.02
CA LEU A 501 26.36 26.83 14.23
C LEU A 501 26.93 28.25 14.22
N ILE A 502 28.14 28.41 14.77
CA ILE A 502 28.91 29.65 14.70
C ILE A 502 29.35 29.88 13.25
#